data_4607dd95e691a7904717ce1f6a63ba19
#
_entry.id   4607dd95e691a7904717ce1f6a63ba19
#
_cell.length_a   1.000
_cell.length_b   1.000
_cell.length_c   1.000
_cell.angle_alpha   90.00
_cell.angle_beta   90.00
_cell.angle_gamma   90.00
#
_symmetry.space_group_name_H-M   'P 1'
#
loop_
_entity.id
_entity.type
_entity.pdbx_description
1 polymer ?
#
loop_
_entity_poly.entity_id
_entity_poly.type
_entity_poly.pdbx_seq_one_letter_code
_entity_poly.pdbx_strand_id
1 'polypeptide(L)'
;MKKGLIFVLFALVSIVSYSQISWNAKVGMNMSNFTGDSDTDMRVGFNVGVGMEYQFTDMWSIQPSLMFTQKGAKMDELKANPMYLEIPVMAAARFAIADNQNIVVKAGPYFGFGIAGKYKAGGEKIDFFKDTKDEDGDILMEGAKKFDAGLGVGVAYEINKFFIDLTGEFGLTKIYDGDGAPKNINFSIDVGYKF
;
A
#
# COMPACT_ATOMS: atom_id res chain seq x y z
N MET A 1 -7.40 17.52 25.50
CA MET A 1 -6.55 17.35 24.31
C MET A 1 -7.25 16.65 23.13
N LYS A 2 -8.11 15.63 23.31
CA LYS A 2 -8.80 14.92 22.22
C LYS A 2 -9.82 15.80 21.45
N LYS A 3 -10.47 16.75 22.10
CA LYS A 3 -11.46 17.66 21.46
C LYS A 3 -10.80 18.70 20.55
N GLY A 4 -9.59 19.16 20.85
CA GLY A 4 -8.84 20.11 20.01
C GLY A 4 -8.36 19.49 18.68
N LEU A 5 -7.99 18.20 18.69
CA LEU A 5 -7.57 17.50 17.49
C LEU A 5 -8.72 17.35 16.48
N ILE A 6 -9.94 17.09 16.99
CA ILE A 6 -11.15 16.99 16.16
C ILE A 6 -11.51 18.35 15.56
N PHE A 7 -11.36 19.45 16.32
CA PHE A 7 -11.60 20.81 15.81
C PHE A 7 -10.60 21.22 14.73
N VAL A 8 -9.31 20.85 14.89
CA VAL A 8 -8.26 21.07 13.88
C VAL A 8 -8.54 20.26 12.61
N LEU A 9 -8.99 19.01 12.75
CA LEU A 9 -9.40 18.18 11.61
C LEU A 9 -10.60 18.79 10.86
N PHE A 10 -11.61 19.28 11.59
CA PHE A 10 -12.76 19.97 10.98
C PHE A 10 -12.40 21.32 10.35
N ALA A 11 -11.48 22.09 10.96
CA ALA A 11 -10.99 23.35 10.40
C ALA A 11 -10.17 23.13 9.12
N LEU A 12 -9.38 22.06 9.03
CA LEU A 12 -8.66 21.68 7.82
C LEU A 12 -9.61 21.25 6.68
N VAL A 13 -10.76 20.66 7.00
CA VAL A 13 -11.79 20.27 6.01
C VAL A 13 -12.56 21.49 5.48
N SER A 14 -12.67 22.59 6.25
CA SER A 14 -13.47 23.76 5.86
C SER A 14 -12.73 24.79 4.98
N ILE A 15 -11.41 24.67 4.77
CA ILE A 15 -10.61 25.61 3.97
C ILE A 15 -10.56 25.21 2.49
N VAL A 16 -11.08 24.04 2.13
CA VAL A 16 -10.92 23.51 0.78
C VAL A 16 -12.07 23.94 -0.11
N SER A 17 -11.74 24.77 -1.08
CA SER A 17 -12.64 25.09 -2.20
C SER A 17 -13.07 23.77 -2.86
N TYR A 18 -14.36 23.44 -2.81
CA TYR A 18 -14.94 22.16 -3.25
C TYR A 18 -14.58 21.74 -4.70
N SER A 19 -14.02 22.64 -5.51
CA SER A 19 -13.63 22.35 -6.90
C SER A 19 -12.26 21.67 -7.07
N GLN A 20 -11.42 21.63 -6.02
CA GLN A 20 -10.06 21.12 -6.09
C GLN A 20 -9.89 19.71 -5.48
N ILE A 21 -10.91 19.21 -4.79
CA ILE A 21 -10.88 17.87 -4.19
C ILE A 21 -11.82 16.95 -4.93
N SER A 22 -11.30 15.80 -5.30
CA SER A 22 -12.10 14.66 -5.74
C SER A 22 -11.78 13.44 -4.88
N TRP A 23 -12.78 12.60 -4.66
CA TRP A 23 -12.66 11.34 -3.96
C TRP A 23 -12.68 10.20 -4.96
N ASN A 24 -12.03 9.10 -4.62
CA ASN A 24 -12.05 7.90 -5.43
C ASN A 24 -12.08 6.64 -4.57
N ALA A 25 -12.53 5.56 -5.17
CA ALA A 25 -12.39 4.22 -4.64
C ALA A 25 -11.75 3.35 -5.71
N LYS A 26 -10.88 2.42 -5.28
CA LYS A 26 -10.21 1.49 -6.18
C LYS A 26 -10.10 0.10 -5.58
N VAL A 27 -10.08 -0.90 -6.44
CA VAL A 27 -9.87 -2.30 -6.12
C VAL A 27 -9.00 -2.93 -7.19
N GLY A 28 -8.14 -3.84 -6.81
CA GLY A 28 -7.25 -4.48 -7.76
C GLY A 28 -6.58 -5.74 -7.27
N MET A 29 -5.70 -6.21 -8.11
CA MET A 29 -4.80 -7.34 -7.82
C MET A 29 -3.38 -6.83 -7.74
N ASN A 30 -2.59 -7.48 -6.89
CA ASN A 30 -1.18 -7.19 -6.77
C ASN A 30 -0.34 -8.47 -6.82
N MET A 31 0.90 -8.30 -7.22
CA MET A 31 1.95 -9.31 -7.19
C MET A 31 3.05 -8.79 -6.30
N SER A 32 3.29 -9.46 -5.20
CA SER A 32 4.25 -9.04 -4.18
C SER A 32 5.31 -10.12 -3.94
N ASN A 33 6.47 -9.69 -3.48
CA ASN A 33 7.57 -10.55 -3.09
C ASN A 33 8.41 -9.89 -1.98
N PHE A 34 9.37 -10.61 -1.47
CA PHE A 34 10.41 -10.10 -0.59
C PHE A 34 11.70 -9.93 -1.39
N THR A 35 12.39 -8.79 -1.21
CA THR A 35 13.70 -8.52 -1.79
C THR A 35 14.81 -8.89 -0.82
N GLY A 36 16.02 -9.13 -1.33
CA GLY A 36 17.19 -9.54 -0.56
C GLY A 36 17.65 -10.93 -0.97
N ASP A 37 18.45 -11.58 -0.14
CA ASP A 37 19.01 -12.91 -0.41
C ASP A 37 17.99 -14.06 -0.22
N SER A 38 16.70 -13.74 -0.22
CA SER A 38 15.60 -14.70 -0.07
C SER A 38 15.22 -15.28 -1.44
N ASP A 39 15.37 -16.58 -1.60
CA ASP A 39 14.90 -17.32 -2.78
C ASP A 39 13.37 -17.50 -2.69
N THR A 40 12.62 -16.45 -3.02
CA THR A 40 11.16 -16.42 -2.92
C THR A 40 10.50 -16.00 -4.22
N ASP A 41 9.34 -16.58 -4.50
CA ASP A 41 8.52 -16.32 -5.67
C ASP A 41 7.47 -15.24 -5.40
N MET A 42 7.06 -14.56 -6.48
CA MET A 42 5.96 -13.61 -6.44
C MET A 42 4.65 -14.28 -6.04
N ARG A 43 3.90 -13.60 -5.18
CA ARG A 43 2.59 -14.02 -4.74
C ARG A 43 1.52 -13.05 -5.21
N VAL A 44 0.43 -13.60 -5.75
CA VAL A 44 -0.76 -12.82 -6.10
C VAL A 44 -1.57 -12.53 -4.83
N GLY A 45 -1.93 -11.28 -4.64
CA GLY A 45 -2.80 -10.76 -3.60
C GLY A 45 -3.87 -9.85 -4.17
N PHE A 46 -4.56 -9.14 -3.30
CA PHE A 46 -5.54 -8.13 -3.68
C PHE A 46 -5.34 -6.87 -2.84
N ASN A 47 -5.87 -5.78 -3.34
CA ASN A 47 -5.93 -4.50 -2.64
C ASN A 47 -7.29 -3.83 -2.88
N VAL A 48 -7.72 -3.04 -1.92
CA VAL A 48 -8.91 -2.21 -2.00
C VAL A 48 -8.71 -0.97 -1.15
N GLY A 49 -9.21 0.15 -1.62
CA GLY A 49 -9.08 1.38 -0.83
C GLY A 49 -9.85 2.55 -1.37
N VAL A 50 -9.72 3.62 -0.62
CA VAL A 50 -10.30 4.93 -0.94
C VAL A 50 -9.19 5.96 -0.98
N GLY A 51 -9.32 6.93 -1.86
CA GLY A 51 -8.35 8.01 -2.01
C GLY A 51 -9.01 9.35 -2.16
N MET A 52 -8.20 10.36 -1.92
CA MET A 52 -8.52 11.75 -2.18
C MET A 52 -7.48 12.29 -3.15
N GLU A 53 -7.89 13.15 -4.05
CA GLU A 53 -7.00 13.93 -4.89
C GLU A 53 -7.24 15.40 -4.60
N TYR A 54 -6.17 16.11 -4.23
CA TYR A 54 -6.14 17.55 -4.14
C TYR A 54 -5.34 18.10 -5.33
N GLN A 55 -6.04 18.71 -6.27
CA GLN A 55 -5.47 19.28 -7.49
C GLN A 55 -5.19 20.77 -7.26
N PHE A 56 -3.91 21.16 -7.26
CA PHE A 56 -3.51 22.55 -7.05
C PHE A 56 -3.18 23.31 -8.34
N THR A 57 -3.00 22.60 -9.44
CA THR A 57 -2.97 23.14 -10.81
C THR A 57 -3.63 22.15 -11.76
N ASP A 58 -3.88 22.52 -13.02
CA ASP A 58 -4.43 21.61 -14.03
C ASP A 58 -3.58 20.37 -14.25
N MET A 59 -2.27 20.46 -13.98
CA MET A 59 -1.32 19.39 -14.17
C MET A 59 -0.98 18.65 -12.86
N TRP A 60 -0.86 19.37 -11.74
CA TRP A 60 -0.29 18.83 -10.51
C TRP A 60 -1.31 18.59 -9.43
N SER A 61 -1.22 17.45 -8.79
CA SER A 61 -2.03 17.07 -7.64
C SER A 61 -1.24 16.27 -6.61
N ILE A 62 -1.80 16.17 -5.41
CA ILE A 62 -1.37 15.22 -4.38
C ILE A 62 -2.51 14.24 -4.13
N GLN A 63 -2.17 12.95 -4.04
CA GLN A 63 -3.14 11.86 -3.96
C GLN A 63 -2.85 10.97 -2.74
N PRO A 64 -3.28 11.36 -1.52
CA PRO A 64 -3.29 10.45 -0.39
C PRO A 64 -4.40 9.42 -0.55
N SER A 65 -4.13 8.18 -0.10
CA SER A 65 -5.10 7.08 -0.12
C SER A 65 -5.01 6.27 1.17
N LEU A 66 -6.05 5.55 1.50
CA LEU A 66 -6.08 4.53 2.52
C LEU A 66 -6.37 3.20 1.84
N MET A 67 -5.40 2.28 1.88
CA MET A 67 -5.45 1.01 1.18
C MET A 67 -5.39 -0.15 2.17
N PHE A 68 -6.19 -1.16 1.93
CA PHE A 68 -6.02 -2.48 2.50
C PHE A 68 -5.34 -3.36 1.46
N THR A 69 -4.13 -3.83 1.76
CA THR A 69 -3.28 -4.55 0.79
C THR A 69 -2.82 -5.88 1.37
N GLN A 70 -3.03 -6.96 0.64
CA GLN A 70 -2.49 -8.26 0.97
C GLN A 70 -1.18 -8.47 0.22
N LYS A 71 -0.05 -8.34 0.93
CA LYS A 71 1.31 -8.62 0.41
C LYS A 71 1.78 -10.03 0.74
N GLY A 72 3.01 -10.35 0.43
CA GLY A 72 3.70 -11.57 0.84
C GLY A 72 4.51 -12.21 -0.28
N ALA A 73 5.01 -13.40 0.01
CA ALA A 73 5.83 -14.19 -0.89
C ALA A 73 5.51 -15.69 -0.75
N LYS A 74 6.01 -16.47 -1.69
CA LYS A 74 5.98 -17.94 -1.64
C LYS A 74 7.42 -18.46 -1.64
N MET A 75 7.65 -19.54 -0.92
CA MET A 75 8.90 -20.32 -0.95
C MET A 75 8.48 -21.78 -0.86
N ASP A 76 8.53 -22.51 -1.97
CA ASP A 76 8.03 -23.89 -2.06
C ASP A 76 6.61 -24.04 -1.50
N GLU A 77 6.44 -24.83 -0.45
CA GLU A 77 5.15 -25.03 0.24
C GLU A 77 4.82 -23.93 1.26
N LEU A 78 5.80 -23.10 1.64
CA LEU A 78 5.61 -22.00 2.59
C LEU A 78 5.02 -20.79 1.89
N LYS A 79 3.92 -20.24 2.42
CA LYS A 79 3.27 -19.03 1.95
C LYS A 79 3.15 -18.01 3.07
N ALA A 80 3.82 -16.87 2.90
CA ALA A 80 3.64 -15.72 3.76
C ALA A 80 2.47 -14.86 3.23
N ASN A 81 1.51 -14.54 4.11
CA ASN A 81 0.29 -13.80 3.74
C ASN A 81 0.03 -12.62 4.69
N PRO A 82 0.93 -11.64 4.80
CA PRO A 82 0.67 -10.44 5.60
C PRO A 82 -0.37 -9.54 4.92
N MET A 83 -1.15 -8.86 5.77
CA MET A 83 -2.13 -7.86 5.40
C MET A 83 -1.73 -6.53 6.04
N TYR A 84 -1.72 -5.49 5.23
CA TYR A 84 -1.32 -4.15 5.64
C TYR A 84 -2.47 -3.16 5.45
N LEU A 85 -2.55 -2.22 6.35
CA LEU A 85 -3.24 -0.96 6.14
C LEU A 85 -2.19 0.05 5.70
N GLU A 86 -2.34 0.64 4.50
CA GLU A 86 -1.32 1.48 3.88
C GLU A 86 -1.85 2.87 3.58
N ILE A 87 -0.99 3.85 3.73
CA ILE A 87 -1.24 5.25 3.40
C ILE A 87 -0.17 5.69 2.39
N PRO A 88 -0.38 5.44 1.08
CA PRO A 88 0.43 6.08 0.05
C PRO A 88 0.05 7.56 -0.07
N VAL A 89 1.06 8.41 -0.29
CA VAL A 89 0.90 9.85 -0.53
C VAL A 89 1.66 10.19 -1.81
N MET A 90 0.94 10.19 -2.93
CA MET A 90 1.54 10.35 -4.25
C MET A 90 1.45 11.78 -4.75
N ALA A 91 2.56 12.37 -5.18
CA ALA A 91 2.56 13.53 -6.08
C ALA A 91 2.26 13.03 -7.50
N ALA A 92 1.34 13.68 -8.19
CA ALA A 92 0.87 13.23 -9.49
C ALA A 92 0.90 14.37 -10.53
N ALA A 93 1.33 14.03 -11.75
CA ALA A 93 1.29 14.90 -12.92
C ALA A 93 0.30 14.32 -13.93
N ARG A 94 -0.70 15.11 -14.31
CA ARG A 94 -1.78 14.76 -15.25
C ARG A 94 -1.50 15.36 -16.61
N PHE A 95 -1.61 14.55 -17.65
CA PHE A 95 -1.47 14.91 -19.05
C PHE A 95 -2.75 14.57 -19.80
N ALA A 96 -3.47 15.58 -20.26
CA ALA A 96 -4.63 15.41 -21.13
C ALA A 96 -4.16 14.90 -22.51
N ILE A 97 -4.74 13.78 -22.97
CA ILE A 97 -4.42 13.16 -24.26
C ILE A 97 -5.60 13.22 -25.24
N ALA A 98 -6.83 13.32 -24.75
CA ALA A 98 -8.05 13.55 -25.50
C ALA A 98 -9.12 14.10 -24.57
N ASP A 99 -10.31 14.38 -25.12
CA ASP A 99 -11.45 14.83 -24.31
C ASP A 99 -11.78 13.80 -23.23
N ASN A 100 -11.76 14.25 -21.97
CA ASN A 100 -12.00 13.42 -20.78
C ASN A 100 -11.07 12.19 -20.65
N GLN A 101 -9.89 12.22 -21.26
CA GLN A 101 -8.89 11.16 -21.16
C GLN A 101 -7.54 11.74 -20.72
N ASN A 102 -6.95 11.14 -19.68
CA ASN A 102 -5.67 11.59 -19.13
C ASN A 102 -4.74 10.41 -18.89
N ILE A 103 -3.44 10.67 -19.04
CA ILE A 103 -2.39 9.86 -18.43
C ILE A 103 -1.93 10.59 -17.18
N VAL A 104 -1.85 9.88 -16.07
CA VAL A 104 -1.38 10.41 -14.78
C VAL A 104 -0.14 9.63 -14.36
N VAL A 105 0.98 10.32 -14.26
CA VAL A 105 2.23 9.76 -13.72
C VAL A 105 2.36 10.19 -12.27
N LYS A 106 2.71 9.27 -11.38
CA LYS A 106 2.74 9.56 -9.95
C LYS A 106 3.92 8.90 -9.25
N ALA A 107 4.41 9.55 -8.20
CA ALA A 107 5.44 9.02 -7.32
C ALA A 107 5.28 9.60 -5.92
N GLY A 108 5.69 8.84 -4.91
CA GLY A 108 5.64 9.31 -3.53
C GLY A 108 5.92 8.22 -2.51
N PRO A 109 6.01 8.58 -1.23
CA PRO A 109 6.16 7.61 -0.15
C PRO A 109 4.85 6.86 0.12
N TYR A 110 5.00 5.65 0.66
CA TYR A 110 3.92 4.95 1.34
C TYR A 110 4.34 4.54 2.75
N PHE A 111 3.34 4.43 3.62
CA PHE A 111 3.49 3.98 4.99
C PHE A 111 2.47 2.88 5.23
N GLY A 112 2.94 1.70 5.65
CA GLY A 112 2.13 0.52 5.90
C GLY A 112 2.19 0.08 7.36
N PHE A 113 1.09 -0.48 7.86
CA PHE A 113 1.02 -1.11 9.15
C PHE A 113 0.41 -2.51 9.04
N GLY A 114 1.17 -3.53 9.40
CA GLY A 114 0.73 -4.92 9.40
C GLY A 114 -0.35 -5.17 10.46
N ILE A 115 -1.54 -5.51 10.00
CA ILE A 115 -2.72 -5.70 10.84
C ILE A 115 -3.06 -7.16 11.08
N ALA A 116 -2.72 -8.03 10.13
CA ALA A 116 -2.90 -9.48 10.23
C ALA A 116 -1.95 -10.18 9.26
N GLY A 117 -1.68 -11.45 9.48
CA GLY A 117 -0.88 -12.25 8.57
C GLY A 117 -0.57 -13.63 9.13
N LYS A 118 -0.36 -14.58 8.24
CA LYS A 118 0.00 -15.94 8.62
C LYS A 118 1.02 -16.54 7.65
N TYR A 119 1.97 -17.27 8.18
CA TYR A 119 2.68 -18.30 7.45
C TYR A 119 1.79 -19.53 7.34
N LYS A 120 1.81 -20.17 6.18
CA LYS A 120 1.13 -21.45 5.92
C LYS A 120 2.16 -22.43 5.36
N ALA A 121 2.38 -23.55 6.06
CA ALA A 121 3.25 -24.62 5.67
C ALA A 121 2.64 -25.96 6.11
N GLY A 122 2.52 -26.94 5.23
CA GLY A 122 2.08 -28.31 5.58
C GLY A 122 0.72 -28.40 6.31
N GLY A 123 -0.15 -27.40 6.17
CA GLY A 123 -1.44 -27.33 6.88
C GLY A 123 -1.41 -26.53 8.19
N GLU A 124 -0.25 -26.21 8.71
CA GLU A 124 -0.08 -25.37 9.89
C GLU A 124 -0.16 -23.87 9.54
N LYS A 125 -0.55 -23.06 10.54
CA LYS A 125 -0.70 -21.60 10.41
C LYS A 125 -0.04 -20.92 11.60
N ILE A 126 1.06 -20.21 11.35
CA ILE A 126 1.80 -19.41 12.34
C ILE A 126 1.51 -17.94 12.07
N ASP A 127 1.36 -17.12 13.14
CA ASP A 127 1.14 -15.67 12.99
C ASP A 127 2.39 -14.99 12.42
N PHE A 128 2.22 -14.17 11.39
CA PHE A 128 3.32 -13.51 10.68
C PHE A 128 4.00 -12.43 11.55
N PHE A 129 3.23 -11.75 12.40
CA PHE A 129 3.68 -10.59 13.17
C PHE A 129 3.91 -10.87 14.66
N LYS A 130 3.89 -12.13 15.08
CA LYS A 130 4.12 -12.52 16.48
C LYS A 130 5.22 -13.53 16.59
N ASP A 131 5.97 -13.41 17.68
CA ASP A 131 6.96 -14.41 18.03
C ASP A 131 6.29 -15.75 18.29
N THR A 132 6.88 -16.82 17.77
CA THR A 132 6.52 -18.18 18.11
C THR A 132 7.46 -18.67 19.20
N LYS A 133 6.90 -19.13 20.30
CA LYS A 133 7.63 -19.60 21.48
C LYS A 133 7.40 -21.08 21.69
N ASP A 134 8.38 -21.76 22.30
CA ASP A 134 8.25 -23.12 22.78
C ASP A 134 7.51 -23.19 24.14
N GLU A 135 7.41 -24.40 24.71
CA GLU A 135 6.76 -24.64 26.00
C GLU A 135 7.52 -24.00 27.18
N ASP A 136 8.82 -23.77 27.05
CA ASP A 136 9.69 -23.13 28.04
C ASP A 136 9.70 -21.60 27.93
N GLY A 137 9.08 -21.04 26.86
CA GLY A 137 8.93 -19.62 26.61
C GLY A 137 10.05 -19.00 25.76
N ASP A 138 10.97 -19.82 25.25
CA ASP A 138 12.04 -19.40 24.36
C ASP A 138 11.50 -19.11 22.95
N ILE A 139 12.06 -18.08 22.29
CA ILE A 139 11.63 -17.65 20.96
C ILE A 139 12.20 -18.61 19.92
N LEU A 140 11.34 -19.42 19.30
CA LEU A 140 11.67 -20.29 18.18
C LEU A 140 11.73 -19.55 16.85
N MET A 141 10.87 -18.54 16.65
CA MET A 141 10.82 -17.70 15.46
C MET A 141 10.35 -16.31 15.82
N GLU A 142 11.11 -15.30 15.41
CA GLU A 142 10.73 -13.89 15.57
C GLU A 142 9.61 -13.52 14.62
N GLY A 143 8.64 -12.75 15.10
CA GLY A 143 7.58 -12.15 14.31
C GLY A 143 8.12 -11.03 13.40
N ALA A 144 7.55 -10.88 12.23
CA ALA A 144 7.90 -9.80 11.32
C ALA A 144 7.49 -8.43 11.89
N LYS A 145 8.24 -7.39 11.54
CA LYS A 145 7.92 -6.01 11.89
C LYS A 145 6.60 -5.60 11.24
N LYS A 146 5.75 -4.92 12.01
CA LYS A 146 4.46 -4.44 11.51
C LYS A 146 4.58 -3.20 10.64
N PHE A 147 5.58 -2.35 10.92
CA PHE A 147 5.77 -1.11 10.17
C PHE A 147 6.51 -1.38 8.87
N ASP A 148 5.93 -0.90 7.76
CA ASP A 148 6.50 -0.91 6.42
C ASP A 148 6.46 0.50 5.84
N ALA A 149 7.53 0.92 5.19
CA ALA A 149 7.59 2.19 4.49
C ALA A 149 8.49 2.08 3.27
N GLY A 150 8.15 2.81 2.24
CA GLY A 150 8.91 2.79 0.99
C GLY A 150 8.49 3.88 0.02
N LEU A 151 8.89 3.70 -1.22
CA LEU A 151 8.57 4.58 -2.33
C LEU A 151 7.69 3.84 -3.33
N GLY A 152 6.68 4.54 -3.82
CA GLY A 152 5.80 4.11 -4.89
C GLY A 152 6.00 4.95 -6.14
N VAL A 153 5.89 4.31 -7.30
CA VAL A 153 5.80 4.97 -8.61
C VAL A 153 4.66 4.33 -9.39
N GLY A 154 3.95 5.10 -10.20
CA GLY A 154 2.84 4.55 -10.94
C GLY A 154 2.43 5.38 -12.14
N VAL A 155 1.58 4.76 -12.96
CA VAL A 155 0.91 5.41 -14.09
C VAL A 155 -0.55 4.99 -14.08
N ALA A 156 -1.45 5.97 -14.27
CA ALA A 156 -2.86 5.69 -14.43
C ALA A 156 -3.38 6.23 -15.76
N TYR A 157 -4.31 5.49 -16.35
CA TYR A 157 -5.11 5.96 -17.47
C TYR A 157 -6.51 6.27 -16.96
N GLU A 158 -6.93 7.51 -17.13
CA GLU A 158 -8.24 8.02 -16.75
C GLU A 158 -9.12 8.23 -17.97
N ILE A 159 -10.35 7.77 -17.89
CA ILE A 159 -11.39 8.03 -18.88
C ILE A 159 -12.68 8.43 -18.16
N ASN A 160 -13.12 9.66 -18.34
CA ASN A 160 -14.22 10.25 -17.58
C ASN A 160 -13.95 10.12 -16.05
N LYS A 161 -14.77 9.34 -15.36
CA LYS A 161 -14.67 9.07 -13.93
C LYS A 161 -13.99 7.75 -13.60
N PHE A 162 -13.70 6.91 -14.58
CA PHE A 162 -13.02 5.63 -14.38
C PHE A 162 -11.52 5.76 -14.58
N PHE A 163 -10.76 4.91 -13.93
CA PHE A 163 -9.33 4.82 -14.15
C PHE A 163 -8.80 3.40 -13.97
N ILE A 164 -7.71 3.11 -14.68
CA ILE A 164 -6.87 1.94 -14.47
C ILE A 164 -5.52 2.45 -13.99
N ASP A 165 -5.02 1.89 -12.92
CA ASP A 165 -3.84 2.33 -12.20
C ASP A 165 -2.82 1.19 -12.09
N LEU A 166 -1.61 1.42 -12.58
CA LEU A 166 -0.47 0.51 -12.42
C LEU A 166 0.50 1.15 -11.43
N THR A 167 0.80 0.47 -10.34
CA THR A 167 1.70 1.01 -9.29
C THR A 167 2.73 -0.05 -8.89
N GLY A 168 4.00 0.37 -8.79
CA GLY A 168 5.09 -0.39 -8.18
C GLY A 168 5.49 0.26 -6.85
N GLU A 169 5.62 -0.52 -5.80
CA GLU A 169 6.04 -0.10 -4.46
C GLU A 169 7.33 -0.84 -4.07
N PHE A 170 8.30 -0.10 -3.58
CA PHE A 170 9.63 -0.56 -3.21
C PHE A 170 9.87 -0.24 -1.73
N GLY A 171 9.83 -1.27 -0.88
CA GLY A 171 10.05 -1.14 0.56
C GLY A 171 11.47 -0.70 0.88
N LEU A 172 11.58 0.23 1.81
CA LEU A 172 12.85 0.70 2.38
C LEU A 172 13.09 0.10 3.77
N THR A 173 12.03 -0.25 4.49
CA THR A 173 12.10 -0.89 5.80
C THR A 173 12.33 -2.38 5.69
N LYS A 174 13.14 -2.91 6.60
CA LYS A 174 13.38 -4.35 6.73
C LYS A 174 12.21 -5.03 7.44
N ILE A 175 11.82 -6.22 6.97
CA ILE A 175 10.73 -7.03 7.56
C ILE A 175 11.18 -7.66 8.89
N TYR A 176 12.47 -7.99 9.02
CA TYR A 176 13.10 -8.52 10.24
C TYR A 176 14.31 -7.68 10.66
N ASP A 177 14.85 -7.95 11.83
CA ASP A 177 16.16 -7.41 12.22
C ASP A 177 17.29 -8.22 11.55
N GLY A 178 18.44 -7.60 11.38
CA GLY A 178 19.65 -8.21 10.82
C GLY A 178 20.13 -7.57 9.52
N ASP A 179 21.36 -7.89 9.14
CA ASP A 179 21.94 -7.47 7.87
C ASP A 179 21.38 -8.34 6.74
N GLY A 180 21.11 -7.72 5.58
CA GLY A 180 20.48 -8.41 4.44
C GLY A 180 19.00 -8.78 4.62
N ALA A 181 18.36 -8.38 5.73
CA ALA A 181 16.96 -8.70 5.97
C ALA A 181 16.04 -8.20 4.84
N PRO A 182 15.04 -9.01 4.45
CA PRO A 182 14.20 -8.74 3.30
C PRO A 182 13.32 -7.50 3.49
N LYS A 183 12.94 -6.90 2.35
CA LYS A 183 12.01 -5.78 2.26
C LYS A 183 10.86 -6.15 1.33
N ASN A 184 9.74 -5.47 1.46
CA ASN A 184 8.60 -5.67 0.57
C ASN A 184 8.86 -5.09 -0.82
N ILE A 185 8.42 -5.81 -1.86
CA ILE A 185 8.21 -5.28 -3.20
C ILE A 185 6.81 -5.67 -3.65
N ASN A 186 6.10 -4.76 -4.31
CA ASN A 186 4.71 -4.97 -4.68
C ASN A 186 4.40 -4.25 -6.02
N PHE A 187 3.73 -4.95 -6.92
CA PHE A 187 3.22 -4.39 -8.17
C PHE A 187 1.72 -4.61 -8.23
N SER A 188 0.96 -3.57 -8.48
CA SER A 188 -0.50 -3.64 -8.53
C SER A 188 -1.08 -3.13 -9.84
N ILE A 189 -2.22 -3.71 -10.19
CA ILE A 189 -3.14 -3.21 -11.19
C ILE A 189 -4.50 -3.01 -10.55
N ASP A 190 -4.98 -1.78 -10.56
CA ASP A 190 -6.23 -1.38 -9.93
C ASP A 190 -7.20 -0.78 -10.95
N VAL A 191 -8.47 -0.98 -10.73
CA VAL A 191 -9.54 -0.23 -11.39
C VAL A 191 -10.24 0.63 -10.34
N GLY A 192 -10.61 1.84 -10.71
CA GLY A 192 -11.24 2.76 -9.77
C GLY A 192 -12.22 3.72 -10.41
N TYR A 193 -12.92 4.42 -9.53
CA TYR A 193 -13.94 5.39 -9.88
C TYR A 193 -13.75 6.68 -9.06
N LYS A 194 -13.85 7.83 -9.73
CA LYS A 194 -13.83 9.18 -9.13
C LYS A 194 -15.25 9.68 -8.96
N PHE A 195 -15.55 10.17 -7.77
CA PHE A 195 -16.89 10.70 -7.42
C PHE A 195 -17.09 12.13 -7.86
#